data_d30dbd276aec280882bc019b2ef95d1b
#
_entry.id   d30dbd276aec280882bc019b2ef95d1b
#
_cell.length_a   1.000
_cell.length_b   1.000
_cell.length_c   1.000
_cell.angle_alpha   90.00
_cell.angle_beta   90.00
_cell.angle_gamma   90.00
#
_symmetry.space_group_name_H-M   'P 1'
#
loop_
_entity.id
_entity.type
_entity.pdbx_description
1 polymer ?
#
loop_
_entity_poly.entity_id
_entity_poly.type
_entity_poly.pdbx_seq_one_letter_code
_entity_poly.pdbx_strand_id
1 'polypeptide(L)'
;MPIAAISPKKSTAIIKATKHLVELGHQRISLLCRKHLRSPDPTPVVSAMLAELEKSGIKTSEFNLPEWEETKEGYNKILNSLFKITPPTAIIADEAFMYTAALQHLSSIGLRVPKDVSLICTDNDPNFEWCTPSVSHIKWDTRPVIRRIIRWANNISN
;
A
#
# COMPACT_ATOMS: atom_id res chain seq x y z
N MET A 1 22.02 14.33 -19.60
CA MET A 1 21.82 15.12 -18.37
C MET A 1 21.28 14.21 -17.29
N PRO A 2 21.88 14.16 -16.09
CA PRO A 2 21.28 13.43 -14.99
C PRO A 2 19.99 14.14 -14.56
N ILE A 3 18.88 13.42 -14.60
CA ILE A 3 17.58 13.90 -14.09
C ILE A 3 17.62 13.77 -12.56
N ALA A 4 17.52 14.88 -11.85
CA ALA A 4 17.39 14.84 -10.40
C ALA A 4 15.99 14.34 -10.02
N ALA A 5 15.92 13.19 -9.34
CA ALA A 5 14.68 12.65 -8.80
C ALA A 5 14.66 12.77 -7.27
N ILE A 6 13.57 13.26 -6.73
CA ILE A 6 13.34 13.35 -5.28
C ILE A 6 12.02 12.65 -4.97
N SER A 7 12.08 11.64 -4.10
CA SER A 7 10.88 10.94 -3.62
C SER A 7 10.95 10.66 -2.11
N PRO A 8 9.83 10.50 -1.42
CA PRO A 8 9.82 10.05 -0.04
C PRO A 8 10.36 8.60 0.07
N LYS A 9 10.97 8.25 1.20
CA LYS A 9 11.44 6.89 1.48
C LYS A 9 10.25 5.97 1.82
N LYS A 10 9.51 5.55 0.81
CA LYS A 10 8.34 4.69 0.97
C LYS A 10 8.67 3.34 1.63
N SER A 11 9.86 2.77 1.38
CA SER A 11 10.26 1.47 1.93
C SER A 11 10.25 1.44 3.47
N THR A 12 10.74 2.47 4.14
CA THR A 12 10.72 2.52 5.62
C THR A 12 9.30 2.54 6.18
N ALA A 13 8.39 3.22 5.48
CA ALA A 13 7.01 3.33 5.94
C ALA A 13 6.22 2.05 5.72
N ILE A 14 6.42 1.36 4.59
CA ILE A 14 5.75 0.08 4.35
C ILE A 14 6.25 -1.01 5.30
N ILE A 15 7.54 -1.01 5.66
CA ILE A 15 8.08 -1.90 6.70
C ILE A 15 7.34 -1.67 8.03
N LYS A 16 7.19 -0.42 8.45
CA LYS A 16 6.47 -0.10 9.69
C LYS A 16 5.01 -0.54 9.65
N ALA A 17 4.32 -0.30 8.54
CA ALA A 17 2.93 -0.72 8.36
C ALA A 17 2.79 -2.26 8.39
N THR A 18 3.68 -2.97 7.67
CA THR A 18 3.71 -4.44 7.66
C THR A 18 3.99 -5.00 9.04
N LYS A 19 5.02 -4.48 9.72
CA LYS A 19 5.38 -4.88 11.07
C LYS A 19 4.22 -4.67 12.05
N HIS A 20 3.55 -3.53 11.98
CA HIS A 20 2.38 -3.24 12.81
C HIS A 20 1.26 -4.25 12.58
N LEU A 21 0.95 -4.62 11.35
CA LEU A 21 -0.04 -5.65 11.03
C LEU A 21 0.36 -7.02 11.61
N VAL A 22 1.63 -7.39 11.48
CA VAL A 22 2.14 -8.65 12.06
C VAL A 22 2.05 -8.65 13.59
N GLU A 23 2.41 -7.54 14.24
CA GLU A 23 2.29 -7.36 15.69
C GLU A 23 0.84 -7.45 16.19
N LEU A 24 -0.13 -7.08 15.34
CA LEU A 24 -1.57 -7.28 15.59
C LEU A 24 -2.04 -8.73 15.35
N GLY A 25 -1.14 -9.63 14.93
CA GLY A 25 -1.43 -11.05 14.71
C GLY A 25 -1.87 -11.40 13.29
N HIS A 26 -1.80 -10.47 12.34
CA HIS A 26 -2.11 -10.77 10.95
C HIS A 26 -1.04 -11.63 10.30
N GLN A 27 -1.44 -12.76 9.72
CA GLN A 27 -0.56 -13.66 8.97
C GLN A 27 -0.90 -13.71 7.48
N ARG A 28 -2.14 -13.37 7.12
CA ARG A 28 -2.61 -13.31 5.73
C ARG A 28 -2.74 -11.85 5.30
N ILE A 29 -1.62 -11.30 4.82
CA ILE A 29 -1.48 -9.90 4.41
C ILE A 29 -1.23 -9.84 2.91
N SER A 30 -2.06 -9.12 2.16
CA SER A 30 -1.90 -8.91 0.72
C SER A 30 -1.66 -7.43 0.41
N LEU A 31 -0.70 -7.16 -0.48
CA LEU A 31 -0.45 -5.84 -1.05
C LEU A 31 -1.11 -5.74 -2.42
N LEU A 32 -2.03 -4.82 -2.58
CA LEU A 32 -2.64 -4.46 -3.85
C LEU A 32 -1.97 -3.20 -4.39
N CYS A 33 -1.16 -3.35 -5.42
CA CYS A 33 -0.40 -2.27 -6.03
C CYS A 33 -0.40 -2.33 -7.55
N ARG A 34 0.06 -1.26 -8.20
CA ARG A 34 0.21 -1.18 -9.65
C ARG A 34 1.22 -2.18 -10.20
N LYS A 35 1.01 -2.59 -11.46
CA LYS A 35 1.90 -3.53 -12.16
C LYS A 35 3.35 -3.07 -12.16
N HIS A 36 3.61 -1.80 -12.44
CA HIS A 36 4.97 -1.25 -12.49
C HIS A 36 5.74 -1.33 -11.15
N LEU A 37 5.05 -1.55 -10.03
CA LEU A 37 5.69 -1.74 -8.72
C LEU A 37 6.07 -3.20 -8.46
N ARG A 38 5.47 -4.16 -9.16
CA ARG A 38 5.63 -5.60 -8.94
C ARG A 38 6.25 -6.35 -10.13
N SER A 39 6.26 -5.78 -11.34
CA SER A 39 6.69 -6.47 -12.57
C SER A 39 7.51 -5.54 -13.48
N PRO A 40 8.60 -6.01 -14.15
CA PRO A 40 9.07 -7.39 -14.14
C PRO A 40 9.68 -7.83 -12.80
N ASP A 41 10.32 -6.92 -12.06
CA ASP A 41 10.88 -7.18 -10.74
C ASP A 41 10.22 -6.29 -9.69
N PRO A 42 9.98 -6.80 -8.46
CA PRO A 42 9.45 -6.00 -7.37
C PRO A 42 10.32 -4.79 -7.07
N THR A 43 9.70 -3.62 -6.97
CA THR A 43 10.41 -2.39 -6.55
C THR A 43 10.93 -2.51 -5.11
N PRO A 44 11.89 -1.66 -4.70
CA PRO A 44 12.39 -1.66 -3.32
C PRO A 44 11.31 -1.56 -2.25
N VAL A 45 10.17 -0.91 -2.55
CA VAL A 45 9.04 -0.79 -1.61
C VAL A 45 8.35 -2.14 -1.44
N VAL A 46 8.06 -2.83 -2.53
CA VAL A 46 7.43 -4.16 -2.52
C VAL A 46 8.35 -5.19 -1.90
N SER A 47 9.64 -5.20 -2.31
CA SER A 47 10.65 -6.10 -1.74
C SER A 47 10.81 -5.90 -0.23
N ALA A 48 10.74 -4.66 0.26
CA ALA A 48 10.82 -4.36 1.68
C ALA A 48 9.64 -4.93 2.47
N MET A 49 8.43 -4.87 1.92
CA MET A 49 7.24 -5.49 2.52
C MET A 49 7.39 -7.01 2.60
N LEU A 50 7.75 -7.65 1.49
CA LEU A 50 7.92 -9.11 1.45
C LEU A 50 9.02 -9.59 2.41
N ALA A 51 10.16 -8.91 2.43
CA ALA A 51 11.26 -9.20 3.36
C ALA A 51 10.85 -9.06 4.84
N GLU A 52 10.00 -8.07 5.19
CA GLU A 52 9.51 -7.91 6.55
C GLU A 52 8.54 -9.04 6.95
N LEU A 53 7.70 -9.53 6.02
CA LEU A 53 6.87 -10.71 6.25
C LEU A 53 7.73 -11.96 6.52
N GLU A 54 8.74 -12.22 5.68
CA GLU A 54 9.65 -13.37 5.84
C GLU A 54 10.44 -13.31 7.14
N LYS A 55 10.96 -12.12 7.49
CA LYS A 55 11.64 -11.88 8.77
C LYS A 55 10.73 -12.16 9.96
N SER A 56 9.44 -11.97 9.79
CA SER A 56 8.41 -12.27 10.80
C SER A 56 7.93 -13.72 10.79
N GLY A 57 8.56 -14.60 9.99
CA GLY A 57 8.22 -16.02 9.88
C GLY A 57 7.05 -16.32 8.97
N ILE A 58 6.56 -15.35 8.19
CA ILE A 58 5.48 -15.53 7.23
C ILE A 58 6.09 -15.84 5.86
N LYS A 59 5.89 -17.06 5.36
CA LYS A 59 6.35 -17.45 4.03
C LYS A 59 5.58 -16.67 2.97
N THR A 60 6.30 -15.95 2.13
CA THR A 60 5.70 -15.16 1.05
C THR A 60 5.34 -16.00 -0.18
N SER A 61 4.34 -15.57 -0.91
CA SER A 61 3.82 -16.20 -2.12
C SER A 61 3.07 -15.19 -2.98
N GLU A 62 2.53 -15.62 -4.10
CA GLU A 62 1.64 -14.80 -4.96
C GLU A 62 0.44 -14.22 -4.20
N PHE A 63 0.01 -14.86 -3.12
CA PHE A 63 -1.03 -14.36 -2.24
C PHE A 63 -0.70 -12.99 -1.63
N ASN A 64 0.57 -12.76 -1.28
CA ASN A 64 1.00 -11.50 -0.66
C ASN A 64 1.16 -10.37 -1.67
N LEU A 65 1.36 -10.72 -2.95
CA LEU A 65 1.52 -9.78 -4.06
C LEU A 65 0.75 -10.29 -5.29
N PRO A 66 -0.60 -10.32 -5.24
CA PRO A 66 -1.39 -10.89 -6.30
C PRO A 66 -1.31 -10.08 -7.59
N GLU A 67 -1.25 -10.78 -8.71
CA GLU A 67 -1.37 -10.16 -10.02
C GLU A 67 -2.82 -9.85 -10.36
N TRP A 68 -3.03 -8.70 -10.96
CA TRP A 68 -4.34 -8.27 -11.42
C TRP A 68 -4.22 -7.34 -12.65
N GLU A 69 -5.23 -7.33 -13.47
CA GLU A 69 -5.35 -6.44 -14.62
C GLU A 69 -5.74 -5.03 -14.13
N GLU A 70 -5.02 -3.99 -14.58
CA GLU A 70 -5.22 -2.60 -14.12
C GLU A 70 -6.46 -1.96 -14.75
N THR A 71 -7.60 -2.63 -14.57
CA THR A 71 -8.95 -2.18 -14.92
C THR A 71 -9.84 -2.28 -13.69
N LYS A 72 -10.97 -1.61 -13.70
CA LYS A 72 -12.00 -1.72 -12.65
C LYS A 72 -12.44 -3.18 -12.47
N GLU A 73 -12.67 -3.85 -13.57
CA GLU A 73 -13.10 -5.26 -13.64
C GLU A 73 -12.02 -6.19 -13.10
N GLY A 74 -10.75 -5.97 -13.49
CA GLY A 74 -9.60 -6.71 -12.99
C GLY A 74 -9.41 -6.55 -11.48
N TYR A 75 -9.57 -5.34 -10.96
CA TYR A 75 -9.48 -5.07 -9.53
C TYR A 75 -10.60 -5.76 -8.73
N ASN A 76 -11.84 -5.69 -9.21
CA ASN A 76 -12.96 -6.40 -8.61
C ASN A 76 -12.79 -7.92 -8.67
N LYS A 77 -12.25 -8.44 -9.79
CA LYS A 77 -11.97 -9.87 -9.96
C LYS A 77 -10.94 -10.38 -8.95
N ILE A 78 -9.85 -9.63 -8.73
CA ILE A 78 -8.83 -10.06 -7.74
C ILE A 78 -9.37 -9.99 -6.31
N LEU A 79 -10.12 -8.96 -5.94
CA LEU A 79 -10.77 -8.89 -4.63
C LEU A 79 -11.71 -10.08 -4.41
N ASN A 80 -12.59 -10.38 -5.38
CA ASN A 80 -13.47 -11.54 -5.30
C ASN A 80 -12.69 -12.86 -5.15
N SER A 81 -11.59 -13.03 -5.88
CA SER A 81 -10.76 -14.23 -5.82
C SER A 81 -10.11 -14.40 -4.45
N LEU A 82 -9.52 -13.34 -3.91
CA LEU A 82 -8.88 -13.35 -2.59
C LEU A 82 -9.84 -13.77 -1.49
N PHE A 83 -11.07 -13.25 -1.50
CA PHE A 83 -12.05 -13.55 -0.45
C PHE A 83 -12.79 -14.88 -0.62
N LYS A 84 -12.75 -15.48 -1.81
CA LYS A 84 -13.34 -16.81 -2.04
C LYS A 84 -12.41 -17.96 -1.63
N ILE A 85 -11.11 -17.82 -1.86
CA ILE A 85 -10.16 -18.93 -1.76
C ILE A 85 -9.44 -18.89 -0.40
N THR A 86 -8.72 -17.82 -0.15
CA THR A 86 -7.95 -17.64 1.10
C THR A 86 -8.09 -16.20 1.57
N PRO A 87 -9.14 -15.88 2.33
CA PRO A 87 -9.41 -14.50 2.72
C PRO A 87 -8.21 -13.86 3.43
N PRO A 88 -7.69 -12.71 2.96
CA PRO A 88 -6.73 -11.93 3.72
C PRO A 88 -7.37 -11.39 5.00
N THR A 89 -6.60 -11.32 6.06
CA THR A 89 -7.01 -10.65 7.29
C THR A 89 -6.58 -9.18 7.31
N ALA A 90 -5.62 -8.83 6.44
CA ALA A 90 -5.22 -7.45 6.21
C ALA A 90 -4.88 -7.21 4.73
N ILE A 91 -5.23 -6.03 4.26
CA ILE A 91 -4.88 -5.55 2.91
C ILE A 91 -4.13 -4.23 3.05
N ILE A 92 -3.03 -4.11 2.33
CA ILE A 92 -2.33 -2.86 2.08
C ILE A 92 -2.67 -2.42 0.67
N ALA A 93 -3.31 -1.26 0.51
CA ALA A 93 -3.63 -0.65 -0.77
C ALA A 93 -2.61 0.45 -1.09
N ASP A 94 -2.00 0.41 -2.27
CA ASP A 94 -0.94 1.36 -2.65
C ASP A 94 -1.49 2.78 -2.90
N GLU A 95 -2.67 2.88 -3.52
CA GLU A 95 -3.28 4.16 -3.87
C GLU A 95 -4.66 4.34 -3.22
N ALA A 96 -5.06 5.61 -3.03
CA ALA A 96 -6.32 5.97 -2.38
C ALA A 96 -7.57 5.37 -3.07
N PHE A 97 -7.60 5.32 -4.42
CA PHE A 97 -8.73 4.73 -5.13
C PHE A 97 -8.81 3.21 -4.90
N MET A 98 -7.66 2.52 -4.80
CA MET A 98 -7.62 1.09 -4.48
C MET A 98 -8.16 0.83 -3.07
N TYR A 99 -7.78 1.68 -2.11
CA TYR A 99 -8.32 1.64 -0.75
C TYR A 99 -9.85 1.79 -0.75
N THR A 100 -10.36 2.81 -1.42
CA THR A 100 -11.81 3.09 -1.48
C THR A 100 -12.57 1.96 -2.15
N ALA A 101 -12.06 1.44 -3.28
CA ALA A 101 -12.68 0.32 -3.97
C ALA A 101 -12.67 -0.97 -3.13
N ALA A 102 -11.56 -1.26 -2.43
CA ALA A 102 -11.49 -2.39 -1.50
C ALA A 102 -12.48 -2.23 -0.34
N LEU A 103 -12.57 -1.05 0.26
CA LEU A 103 -13.52 -0.76 1.35
C LEU A 103 -14.97 -0.98 0.91
N GLN A 104 -15.34 -0.49 -0.28
CA GLN A 104 -16.67 -0.69 -0.86
C GLN A 104 -16.96 -2.17 -1.13
N HIS A 105 -15.97 -2.87 -1.70
CA HIS A 105 -16.11 -4.31 -1.96
C HIS A 105 -16.32 -5.10 -0.66
N LEU A 106 -15.49 -4.87 0.37
CA LEU A 106 -15.62 -5.51 1.67
C LEU A 106 -16.99 -5.26 2.28
N SER A 107 -17.45 -4.02 2.25
CA SER A 107 -18.79 -3.65 2.73
C SER A 107 -19.90 -4.39 1.97
N SER A 108 -19.77 -4.53 0.63
CA SER A 108 -20.78 -5.20 -0.21
C SER A 108 -20.91 -6.71 0.08
N ILE A 109 -19.86 -7.33 0.59
CA ILE A 109 -19.86 -8.75 1.02
C ILE A 109 -20.04 -8.93 2.54
N GLY A 110 -20.42 -7.85 3.24
CA GLY A 110 -20.74 -7.88 4.67
C GLY A 110 -19.56 -7.86 5.62
N LEU A 111 -18.33 -7.60 5.13
CA LEU A 111 -17.14 -7.49 5.95
C LEU A 111 -16.88 -6.04 6.38
N ARG A 112 -16.54 -5.88 7.65
CA ARG A 112 -16.32 -4.56 8.26
C ARG A 112 -14.83 -4.27 8.41
N VAL A 113 -14.44 -3.04 8.11
CA VAL A 113 -13.10 -2.51 8.37
C VAL A 113 -13.18 -1.61 9.61
N PRO A 114 -12.32 -1.79 10.63
CA PRO A 114 -11.22 -2.75 10.72
C PRO A 114 -11.59 -4.08 11.39
N LYS A 115 -12.85 -4.31 11.74
CA LYS A 115 -13.26 -5.41 12.61
C LYS A 115 -12.99 -6.79 12.03
N ASP A 116 -13.33 -6.99 10.76
CA ASP A 116 -13.23 -8.29 10.09
C ASP A 116 -11.98 -8.35 9.19
N VAL A 117 -11.57 -7.20 8.62
CA VAL A 117 -10.37 -7.06 7.78
C VAL A 117 -9.70 -5.72 8.11
N SER A 118 -8.39 -5.73 8.37
CA SER A 118 -7.60 -4.52 8.47
C SER A 118 -7.27 -3.98 7.08
N LEU A 119 -7.43 -2.68 6.87
CA LEU A 119 -7.15 -2.03 5.59
C LEU A 119 -6.27 -0.79 5.82
N ILE A 120 -5.11 -0.75 5.15
CA ILE A 120 -4.15 0.37 5.22
C ILE A 120 -3.92 0.91 3.82
N CYS A 121 -3.84 2.25 3.67
CA CYS A 121 -3.42 2.90 2.45
C CYS A 121 -1.96 3.38 2.56
N THR A 122 -1.15 3.17 1.52
CA THR A 122 0.20 3.74 1.49
C THR A 122 0.25 5.16 0.94
N ASP A 123 -0.87 5.66 0.47
CA ASP A 123 -1.02 7.02 -0.03
C ASP A 123 -1.61 7.95 1.04
N ASN A 124 -1.37 9.25 0.87
CA ASN A 124 -1.89 10.30 1.74
C ASN A 124 -2.91 11.14 0.95
N ASP A 125 -4.16 10.71 0.95
CA ASP A 125 -5.25 11.45 0.30
C ASP A 125 -5.91 12.42 1.31
N PRO A 126 -6.07 13.72 0.97
CA PRO A 126 -6.74 14.69 1.83
C PRO A 126 -8.18 14.31 2.22
N ASN A 127 -8.86 13.53 1.38
CA ASN A 127 -10.23 13.06 1.67
C ASN A 127 -10.29 12.10 2.86
N PHE A 128 -9.18 11.48 3.25
CA PHE A 128 -9.13 10.60 4.42
C PHE A 128 -9.42 11.33 5.74
N GLU A 129 -9.20 12.65 5.79
CA GLU A 129 -9.54 13.47 6.97
C GLU A 129 -11.06 13.58 7.21
N TRP A 130 -11.87 13.32 6.17
CA TRP A 130 -13.34 13.35 6.26
C TRP A 130 -13.97 12.00 6.61
N CYS A 131 -13.16 10.94 6.71
CA CYS A 131 -13.66 9.59 6.94
C CYS A 131 -13.90 9.29 8.42
N THR A 132 -15.02 8.64 8.71
CA THR A 132 -15.34 8.10 10.05
C THR A 132 -15.82 6.65 9.90
N PRO A 133 -15.12 5.66 10.49
CA PRO A 133 -13.87 5.77 11.25
C PRO A 133 -12.70 6.27 10.39
N SER A 134 -11.63 6.76 11.05
CA SER A 134 -10.46 7.30 10.37
C SER A 134 -9.75 6.24 9.52
N VAL A 135 -9.28 6.63 8.35
CA VAL A 135 -8.52 5.75 7.46
C VAL A 135 -7.10 5.55 8.00
N SER A 136 -6.70 4.29 8.15
CA SER A 136 -5.30 3.96 8.44
C SER A 136 -4.47 4.17 7.17
N HIS A 137 -3.57 5.15 7.19
CA HIS A 137 -2.74 5.47 6.02
C HIS A 137 -1.35 5.96 6.41
N ILE A 138 -0.43 5.94 5.44
CA ILE A 138 0.91 6.47 5.62
C ILE A 138 0.90 7.97 5.33
N LYS A 139 1.15 8.77 6.37
CA LYS A 139 1.28 10.22 6.21
C LYS A 139 2.72 10.60 5.89
N TRP A 140 2.91 11.30 4.78
CA TRP A 140 4.23 11.76 4.33
C TRP A 140 4.49 13.19 4.82
N ASP A 141 5.68 13.42 5.40
CA ASP A 141 6.17 14.79 5.59
C ASP A 141 6.78 15.30 4.28
N THR A 142 6.06 16.16 3.59
CA THR A 142 6.49 16.74 2.30
C THR A 142 7.50 17.87 2.47
N ARG A 143 7.65 18.44 3.66
CA ARG A 143 8.54 19.59 3.91
C ARG A 143 10.00 19.34 3.54
N PRO A 144 10.62 18.19 3.83
CA PRO A 144 12.00 17.92 3.38
C PRO A 144 12.14 17.88 1.86
N VAL A 145 11.13 17.37 1.16
CA VAL A 145 11.10 17.30 -0.31
C VAL A 145 11.03 18.71 -0.89
N ILE A 146 10.10 19.53 -0.41
CA ILE A 146 9.93 20.93 -0.83
C ILE A 146 11.21 21.71 -0.61
N ARG A 147 11.84 21.61 0.57
CA ARG A 147 13.11 22.30 0.86
C ARG A 147 14.22 21.91 -0.10
N ARG A 148 14.30 20.65 -0.50
CA ARG A 148 15.28 20.16 -1.48
C ARG A 148 15.02 20.72 -2.87
N ILE A 149 13.75 20.77 -3.30
CA ILE A 149 13.36 21.33 -4.60
C ILE A 149 13.72 22.80 -4.66
N ILE A 150 13.37 23.57 -3.62
CA ILE A 150 13.70 25.02 -3.55
C ILE A 150 15.22 25.23 -3.61
N ARG A 151 15.99 24.47 -2.83
CA ARG A 151 17.46 24.55 -2.84
C ARG A 151 18.05 24.24 -4.22
N TRP A 152 17.53 23.19 -4.87
CA TRP A 152 17.96 22.83 -6.21
C TRP A 152 17.62 23.93 -7.25
N ALA A 153 16.39 24.45 -7.22
CA ALA A 153 15.97 25.54 -8.11
C ALA A 153 16.84 26.80 -7.93
N ASN A 154 17.13 27.19 -6.70
CA ASN A 154 17.99 28.35 -6.41
C ASN A 154 19.43 28.14 -6.89
N ASN A 155 19.95 26.92 -6.85
CA ASN A 155 21.31 26.61 -7.33
C ASN A 155 21.44 26.58 -8.87
N ILE A 156 20.35 26.45 -9.60
CA ILE A 156 20.34 26.49 -11.08
C ILE A 156 20.17 27.95 -11.58
N SER A 157 19.56 28.80 -10.77
CA SER A 157 19.28 30.21 -11.11
C SER A 157 20.49 31.14 -10.89
N ASN A 158 21.60 30.61 -10.32
CA ASN A 158 22.89 31.26 -10.15
C ASN A 158 23.95 30.61 -11.02
#